data_2027141ef86f63ce83e7d738533da57b
#
_entry.id   2027141ef86f63ce83e7d738533da57b
#
_cell.length_a   1.000
_cell.length_b   1.000
_cell.length_c   1.000
_cell.angle_alpha   90.00
_cell.angle_beta   90.00
_cell.angle_gamma   90.00
#
_symmetry.space_group_name_H-M   'P 1'
#
loop_
_entity.id
_entity.type
_entity.pdbx_description
1 polymer ?
#
loop_
_entity_poly.entity_id
_entity_poly.type
_entity_poly.pdbx_seq_one_letter_code
_entity_poly.pdbx_strand_id
1 'polypeptide(L)'
;CRIMTAALRGQGIRAVALDIGREEAIRLGKKYVHNDICFPAQIVIGEALAALESGKYDDKDVAIVMGKYVGDCRLTHYGALLRKALDDAGYDHIPILTNDDADSHNMHPGFKLNLASSVKIAFALPMIDVLEELLRKIRPYETVKGSADEAFDKALDLVIDGLEKSGVLGA
;
A
#
# COMPACT_ATOMS: atom_id res chain seq x y z
N CYS A 1 -1.04 4.36 1.29
CA CYS A 1 -1.13 3.38 0.17
C CYS A 1 -2.06 3.81 -0.96
N ARG A 2 -3.21 4.47 -0.72
CA ARG A 2 -4.21 4.83 -1.75
C ARG A 2 -3.63 5.63 -2.94
N ILE A 3 -2.68 6.55 -2.71
CA ILE A 3 -2.03 7.36 -3.76
C ILE A 3 -1.22 6.48 -4.72
N MET A 4 -0.38 5.62 -4.17
CA MET A 4 0.46 4.73 -5.00
C MET A 4 -0.40 3.75 -5.79
N THR A 5 -1.45 3.23 -5.17
CA THR A 5 -2.43 2.36 -5.84
C THR A 5 -3.12 3.08 -7.00
N ALA A 6 -3.57 4.33 -6.77
CA ALA A 6 -4.20 5.14 -7.81
C ALA A 6 -3.23 5.46 -8.97
N ALA A 7 -1.98 5.80 -8.65
CA ALA A 7 -0.96 6.05 -9.67
C ALA A 7 -0.64 4.81 -10.52
N LEU A 8 -0.62 3.61 -9.91
CA LEU A 8 -0.45 2.35 -10.63
C LEU A 8 -1.68 2.03 -11.49
N ARG A 9 -2.90 2.27 -11.00
CA ARG A 9 -4.14 2.11 -11.77
C ARG A 9 -4.19 3.05 -12.97
N GLY A 10 -3.71 4.29 -12.81
CA GLY A 10 -3.55 5.24 -13.92
C GLY A 10 -2.57 4.79 -15.00
N GLN A 11 -1.73 3.79 -14.74
CA GLN A 11 -0.86 3.12 -15.71
C GLN A 11 -1.45 1.81 -16.24
N GLY A 12 -2.71 1.50 -15.92
CA GLY A 12 -3.39 0.27 -16.37
C GLY A 12 -3.08 -0.98 -15.51
N ILE A 13 -2.42 -0.81 -14.35
CA ILE A 13 -2.10 -1.91 -13.43
C ILE A 13 -3.26 -2.10 -12.46
N ARG A 14 -3.77 -3.31 -12.30
CA ARG A 14 -4.80 -3.65 -11.32
C ARG A 14 -4.22 -3.67 -9.90
N ALA A 15 -4.02 -2.51 -9.31
CA ALA A 15 -3.46 -2.38 -7.98
C ALA A 15 -4.56 -2.28 -6.91
N VAL A 16 -4.37 -2.95 -5.78
CA VAL A 16 -5.27 -2.92 -4.62
C VAL A 16 -4.47 -2.54 -3.38
N ALA A 17 -4.98 -1.56 -2.64
CA ALA A 17 -4.46 -1.26 -1.31
C ALA A 17 -5.14 -2.18 -0.30
N LEU A 18 -4.35 -2.86 0.52
CA LEU A 18 -4.88 -3.67 1.60
C LEU A 18 -5.34 -2.78 2.76
N ASP A 19 -6.42 -3.18 3.43
CA ASP A 19 -6.89 -2.54 4.65
C ASP A 19 -5.94 -2.86 5.80
N ILE A 20 -5.68 -1.90 6.66
CA ILE A 20 -4.70 -2.02 7.75
C ILE A 20 -5.41 -2.35 9.07
N GLY A 21 -4.83 -3.30 9.82
CA GLY A 21 -5.15 -3.51 11.23
C GLY A 21 -6.34 -4.43 11.51
N ARG A 22 -6.75 -5.26 10.58
CA ARG A 22 -7.79 -6.27 10.83
C ARG A 22 -7.31 -7.32 11.82
N GLU A 23 -8.19 -7.81 12.68
CA GLU A 23 -7.89 -8.82 13.69
C GLU A 23 -7.26 -10.08 13.06
N GLU A 24 -7.78 -10.51 11.92
CA GLU A 24 -7.27 -11.65 11.17
C GLU A 24 -5.82 -11.46 10.71
N ALA A 25 -5.48 -10.27 10.24
CA ALA A 25 -4.12 -9.92 9.85
C ALA A 25 -3.15 -9.99 11.04
N ILE A 26 -3.57 -9.50 12.20
CA ILE A 26 -2.77 -9.59 13.43
C ILE A 26 -2.56 -11.05 13.83
N ARG A 27 -3.59 -11.88 13.74
CA ARG A 27 -3.52 -13.32 14.03
C ARG A 27 -2.52 -14.04 13.11
N LEU A 28 -2.62 -13.79 11.81
CA LEU A 28 -1.73 -14.39 10.81
C LEU A 28 -0.30 -13.85 10.93
N GLY A 29 -0.13 -12.57 11.15
CA GLY A 29 1.17 -11.98 11.38
C GLY A 29 1.89 -12.61 12.57
N LYS A 30 1.21 -12.81 13.69
CA LYS A 30 1.76 -13.49 14.87
C LYS A 30 2.08 -14.97 14.63
N LYS A 31 1.41 -15.62 13.71
CA LYS A 31 1.64 -17.03 13.38
C LYS A 31 2.95 -17.22 12.58
N TYR A 32 3.23 -16.30 11.63
CA TYR A 32 4.32 -16.46 10.67
C TYR A 32 5.52 -15.53 10.91
N VAL A 33 5.38 -14.54 11.79
CA VAL A 33 6.44 -13.59 12.12
C VAL A 33 6.79 -13.71 13.60
N HIS A 34 8.09 -13.85 13.91
CA HIS A 34 8.56 -14.00 15.27
C HIS A 34 8.15 -12.80 16.15
N ASN A 35 7.81 -13.07 17.41
CA ASN A 35 7.32 -12.05 18.35
C ASN A 35 8.31 -10.93 18.65
N ASP A 36 9.62 -11.16 18.50
CA ASP A 36 10.67 -10.15 18.69
C ASP A 36 10.79 -9.17 17.51
N ILE A 37 10.07 -9.44 16.42
CA ILE A 37 9.96 -8.51 15.29
C ILE A 37 8.96 -7.41 15.65
N CYS A 38 9.20 -6.20 15.14
CA CYS A 38 8.34 -5.07 15.42
C CYS A 38 6.89 -5.31 14.97
N PHE A 39 5.93 -4.85 15.77
CA PHE A 39 4.50 -5.09 15.53
C PHE A 39 4.00 -4.62 14.15
N PRO A 40 4.45 -3.48 13.59
CA PRO A 40 4.10 -3.12 12.21
C PRO A 40 4.45 -4.16 11.16
N ALA A 41 5.57 -4.89 11.32
CA ALA A 41 5.91 -5.98 10.41
C ALA A 41 4.89 -7.13 10.49
N GLN A 42 4.47 -7.48 11.70
CA GLN A 42 3.44 -8.51 11.90
C GLN A 42 2.11 -8.10 11.22
N ILE A 43 1.71 -6.84 11.35
CA ILE A 43 0.49 -6.33 10.70
C ILE A 43 0.62 -6.42 9.18
N VAL A 44 1.67 -5.83 8.60
CA VAL A 44 1.82 -5.72 7.14
C VAL A 44 1.92 -7.11 6.48
N ILE A 45 2.67 -8.03 7.09
CA ILE A 45 2.80 -9.41 6.59
C ILE A 45 1.48 -10.16 6.77
N GLY A 46 0.83 -9.98 7.92
CA GLY A 46 -0.47 -10.57 8.19
C GLY A 46 -1.56 -10.09 7.25
N GLU A 47 -1.56 -8.81 6.82
CA GLU A 47 -2.49 -8.28 5.82
C GLU A 47 -2.31 -8.96 4.46
N ALA A 48 -1.06 -9.17 4.03
CA ALA A 48 -0.78 -9.89 2.80
C ALA A 48 -1.33 -11.33 2.86
N LEU A 49 -1.04 -12.05 3.93
CA LEU A 49 -1.54 -13.42 4.14
C LEU A 49 -3.07 -13.47 4.24
N ALA A 50 -3.69 -12.54 4.98
CA ALA A 50 -5.15 -12.48 5.11
C ALA A 50 -5.82 -12.17 3.75
N ALA A 51 -5.20 -11.35 2.92
CA ALA A 51 -5.71 -11.09 1.58
C ALA A 51 -5.69 -12.36 0.72
N LEU A 52 -4.63 -13.14 0.76
CA LEU A 52 -4.50 -14.41 0.04
C LEU A 52 -5.49 -15.46 0.57
N GLU A 53 -5.57 -15.65 1.89
CA GLU A 53 -6.49 -16.60 2.52
C GLU A 53 -7.97 -16.21 2.32
N SER A 54 -8.27 -14.96 1.99
CA SER A 54 -9.66 -14.49 1.79
C SER A 54 -10.36 -15.10 0.59
N GLY A 55 -9.63 -15.73 -0.34
CA GLY A 55 -10.16 -16.25 -1.61
C GLY A 55 -10.68 -15.21 -2.59
N LYS A 56 -10.45 -13.91 -2.31
CA LYS A 56 -10.86 -12.80 -3.19
C LYS A 56 -9.96 -12.62 -4.40
N TYR A 57 -8.75 -13.15 -4.33
CA TYR A 57 -7.72 -13.00 -5.34
C TYR A 57 -7.27 -14.38 -5.82
N ASP A 58 -7.10 -14.54 -7.12
CA ASP A 58 -6.48 -15.74 -7.68
C ASP A 58 -4.97 -15.68 -7.39
N ASP A 59 -4.48 -16.61 -6.61
CA ASP A 59 -3.08 -16.71 -6.19
C ASP A 59 -2.10 -16.88 -7.36
N LYS A 60 -2.61 -17.30 -8.54
CA LYS A 60 -1.84 -17.44 -9.78
C LYS A 60 -1.71 -16.13 -10.57
N ASP A 61 -2.52 -15.13 -10.28
CA ASP A 61 -2.58 -13.85 -11.01
C ASP A 61 -2.35 -12.65 -10.09
N VAL A 62 -1.57 -12.83 -9.02
CA VAL A 62 -1.25 -11.78 -8.07
C VAL A 62 0.25 -11.64 -7.84
N ALA A 63 0.66 -10.44 -7.51
CA ALA A 63 1.97 -10.11 -6.98
C ALA A 63 1.82 -9.19 -5.78
N ILE A 64 2.69 -9.33 -4.78
CA ILE A 64 2.68 -8.44 -3.62
C ILE A 64 3.73 -7.36 -3.83
N VAL A 65 3.35 -6.10 -3.65
CA VAL A 65 4.27 -4.97 -3.71
C VAL A 65 4.73 -4.63 -2.30
N MET A 66 6.03 -4.75 -2.05
CA MET A 66 6.65 -4.41 -0.77
C MET A 66 7.87 -3.52 -1.01
N GLY A 67 7.75 -2.23 -0.67
CA GLY A 67 8.86 -1.30 -0.79
C GLY A 67 9.98 -1.62 0.22
N LYS A 68 11.23 -1.52 -0.22
CA LYS A 68 12.39 -1.56 0.66
C LYS A 68 12.70 -0.14 1.14
N TYR A 69 12.86 0.01 2.43
CA TYR A 69 13.35 1.23 3.02
C TYR A 69 14.87 1.13 3.21
N VAL A 70 15.59 2.17 2.84
CA VAL A 70 17.05 2.25 3.04
C VAL A 70 17.32 3.16 4.23
N GLY A 71 17.67 2.57 5.37
CA GLY A 71 17.95 3.30 6.61
C GLY A 71 17.99 2.37 7.82
N ASP A 72 18.08 2.93 9.02
CA ASP A 72 18.27 2.18 10.27
C ASP A 72 16.98 1.51 10.80
N CYS A 73 15.86 1.65 10.11
CA CYS A 73 14.62 1.02 10.48
C CYS A 73 14.58 -0.45 10.01
N ARG A 74 14.00 -1.34 10.83
CA ARG A 74 13.79 -2.76 10.49
C ARG A 74 12.90 -2.96 9.27
N LEU A 75 12.20 -1.93 8.81
CA LEU A 75 11.43 -1.92 7.54
C LEU A 75 12.28 -2.37 6.35
N THR A 76 13.61 -2.16 6.39
CA THR A 76 14.56 -2.66 5.40
C THR A 76 14.44 -4.18 5.16
N HIS A 77 14.04 -4.94 6.17
CA HIS A 77 13.97 -6.40 6.11
C HIS A 77 12.55 -6.96 5.89
N TYR A 78 11.53 -6.10 5.74
CA TYR A 78 10.15 -6.58 5.61
C TYR A 78 9.92 -7.42 4.37
N GLY A 79 10.59 -7.14 3.26
CA GLY A 79 10.53 -7.95 2.04
C GLY A 79 10.99 -9.39 2.28
N ALA A 80 12.15 -9.56 2.93
CA ALA A 80 12.68 -10.89 3.26
C ALA A 80 11.81 -11.64 4.28
N LEU A 81 11.27 -10.93 5.27
CA LEU A 81 10.33 -11.51 6.24
C LEU A 81 9.02 -11.92 5.58
N LEU A 82 8.50 -11.11 4.66
CA LEU A 82 7.31 -11.44 3.88
C LEU A 82 7.57 -12.67 3.02
N ARG A 83 8.73 -12.74 2.32
CA ARG A 83 9.09 -13.92 1.52
C ARG A 83 9.08 -15.19 2.37
N LYS A 84 9.77 -15.15 3.51
CA LYS A 84 9.76 -16.27 4.44
C LYS A 84 8.35 -16.65 4.89
N ALA A 85 7.53 -15.68 5.25
CA ALA A 85 6.17 -15.94 5.72
C ALA A 85 5.27 -16.55 4.62
N LEU A 86 5.44 -16.12 3.36
CA LEU A 86 4.75 -16.70 2.21
C LEU A 86 5.20 -18.14 1.96
N ASP A 87 6.50 -18.41 2.03
CA ASP A 87 7.04 -19.76 1.86
C ASP A 87 6.51 -20.72 2.95
N ASP A 88 6.54 -20.28 4.21
CA ASP A 88 6.03 -21.03 5.35
C ASP A 88 4.50 -21.27 5.27
N ALA A 89 3.78 -20.39 4.57
CA ALA A 89 2.33 -20.49 4.37
C ALA A 89 1.92 -21.25 3.10
N GLY A 90 2.88 -21.70 2.27
CA GLY A 90 2.62 -22.43 1.03
C GLY A 90 2.36 -21.55 -0.20
N TYR A 91 2.71 -20.27 -0.13
CA TYR A 91 2.59 -19.29 -1.21
C TYR A 91 3.94 -18.91 -1.82
N ASP A 92 4.86 -19.89 -1.92
CA ASP A 92 6.20 -19.72 -2.48
C ASP A 92 6.21 -19.28 -3.95
N HIS A 93 5.15 -19.60 -4.68
CA HIS A 93 4.95 -19.22 -6.08
C HIS A 93 4.58 -17.73 -6.28
N ILE A 94 4.11 -17.03 -5.25
CA ILE A 94 3.67 -15.63 -5.38
C ILE A 94 4.89 -14.71 -5.41
N PRO A 95 5.06 -13.88 -6.47
CA PRO A 95 6.17 -12.97 -6.57
C PRO A 95 6.00 -11.75 -5.65
N ILE A 96 7.11 -11.28 -5.08
CA ILE A 96 7.18 -10.01 -4.38
C ILE A 96 7.87 -9.00 -5.30
N LEU A 97 7.21 -7.88 -5.54
CA LEU A 97 7.77 -6.75 -6.28
C LEU A 97 8.34 -5.74 -5.29
N THR A 98 9.59 -5.43 -5.42
CA THR A 98 10.32 -4.52 -4.53
C THR A 98 11.06 -3.45 -5.32
N ASN A 99 11.47 -2.37 -4.66
CA ASN A 99 12.33 -1.35 -5.25
C ASN A 99 13.83 -1.68 -5.10
N ASP A 100 14.17 -2.91 -4.75
CA ASP A 100 15.53 -3.42 -4.71
C ASP A 100 15.89 -4.07 -6.05
N ASP A 101 17.14 -3.90 -6.50
CA ASP A 101 17.66 -4.54 -7.71
C ASP A 101 18.06 -6.00 -7.49
N ALA A 102 17.99 -6.48 -6.24
CA ALA A 102 18.36 -7.86 -5.92
C ALA A 102 17.26 -8.82 -6.35
N ASP A 103 17.49 -9.49 -7.47
CA ASP A 103 16.72 -10.65 -7.90
C ASP A 103 17.12 -11.85 -7.04
N SER A 104 16.34 -12.14 -6.01
CA SER A 104 16.57 -13.29 -5.14
C SER A 104 15.26 -13.94 -4.73
N HIS A 105 15.20 -15.26 -4.90
CA HIS A 105 14.11 -16.11 -4.42
C HIS A 105 12.70 -15.53 -4.61
N ASN A 106 12.28 -15.38 -5.86
CA ASN A 106 10.96 -14.85 -6.25
C ASN A 106 10.67 -13.43 -5.73
N MET A 107 11.72 -12.63 -5.55
CA MET A 107 11.66 -11.19 -5.33
C MET A 107 12.20 -10.48 -6.58
N HIS A 108 11.39 -9.63 -7.18
CA HIS A 108 11.67 -9.01 -8.46
C HIS A 108 11.69 -7.49 -8.37
N PRO A 109 12.44 -6.79 -9.25
CA PRO A 109 12.36 -5.35 -9.37
C PRO A 109 10.90 -4.91 -9.57
N GLY A 110 10.49 -3.91 -8.79
CA GLY A 110 9.13 -3.37 -8.85
C GLY A 110 8.87 -2.55 -10.11
N PHE A 111 7.70 -1.96 -10.15
CA PHE A 111 7.26 -1.13 -11.27
C PHE A 111 8.11 0.13 -11.39
N LYS A 112 8.45 0.51 -12.62
CA LYS A 112 8.92 1.85 -12.93
C LYS A 112 7.71 2.75 -13.14
N LEU A 113 7.59 3.78 -12.30
CA LEU A 113 6.62 4.84 -12.53
C LEU A 113 7.03 5.62 -13.78
N ASN A 114 6.10 5.85 -14.70
CA ASN A 114 6.37 6.73 -15.82
C ASN A 114 6.44 8.20 -15.34
N LEU A 115 7.02 9.07 -16.17
CA LEU A 115 7.22 10.48 -15.82
C LEU A 115 5.89 11.17 -15.46
N ALA A 116 4.82 10.88 -16.19
CA ALA A 116 3.50 11.48 -15.94
C ALA A 116 2.96 11.09 -14.56
N SER A 117 3.04 9.80 -14.19
CA SER A 117 2.63 9.34 -12.85
C SER A 117 3.52 9.92 -11.75
N SER A 118 4.82 10.05 -11.97
CA SER A 118 5.74 10.66 -11.02
C SER A 118 5.39 12.12 -10.75
N VAL A 119 5.10 12.88 -11.80
CA VAL A 119 4.66 14.28 -11.69
C VAL A 119 3.33 14.37 -10.95
N LYS A 120 2.35 13.53 -11.29
CA LYS A 120 1.06 13.49 -10.60
C LYS A 120 1.22 13.22 -9.11
N ILE A 121 2.04 12.25 -8.73
CA ILE A 121 2.32 11.94 -7.32
C ILE A 121 2.97 13.14 -6.61
N ALA A 122 3.92 13.79 -7.27
CA ALA A 122 4.60 14.97 -6.71
C ALA A 122 3.64 16.13 -6.40
N PHE A 123 2.55 16.28 -7.16
CA PHE A 123 1.49 17.24 -6.86
C PHE A 123 0.46 16.72 -5.86
N ALA A 124 0.13 15.42 -5.90
CA ALA A 124 -0.88 14.84 -5.02
C ALA A 124 -0.43 14.82 -3.55
N LEU A 125 0.85 14.60 -3.27
CA LEU A 125 1.37 14.56 -1.90
C LEU A 125 1.13 15.88 -1.14
N PRO A 126 1.56 17.08 -1.64
CA PRO A 126 1.27 18.33 -0.98
C PRO A 126 -0.23 18.63 -0.87
N MET A 127 -1.04 18.23 -1.86
CA MET A 127 -2.49 18.43 -1.78
C MET A 127 -3.09 17.66 -0.60
N ILE A 128 -2.63 16.43 -0.36
CA ILE A 128 -3.11 15.62 0.77
C ILE A 128 -2.64 16.21 2.09
N ASP A 129 -1.41 16.70 2.19
CA ASP A 129 -0.92 17.39 3.38
C ASP A 129 -1.80 18.58 3.74
N VAL A 130 -2.21 19.39 2.73
CA VAL A 130 -3.14 20.50 2.93
C VAL A 130 -4.52 20.01 3.38
N LEU A 131 -5.06 18.95 2.76
CA LEU A 131 -6.36 18.37 3.17
C LEU A 131 -6.32 17.85 4.60
N GLU A 132 -5.26 17.17 5.01
CA GLU A 132 -5.08 16.70 6.38
C GLU A 132 -4.92 17.85 7.39
N GLU A 133 -4.21 18.90 7.00
CA GLU A 133 -4.09 20.10 7.84
C GLU A 133 -5.46 20.76 8.05
N LEU A 134 -6.23 20.92 6.99
CA LEU A 134 -7.59 21.47 7.04
C LEU A 134 -8.50 20.59 7.90
N LEU A 135 -8.46 19.28 7.73
CA LEU A 135 -9.24 18.34 8.54
C LEU A 135 -8.93 18.52 10.04
N ARG A 136 -7.65 18.56 10.42
CA ARG A 136 -7.23 18.76 11.81
C ARG A 136 -7.68 20.10 12.38
N LYS A 137 -7.71 21.16 11.57
CA LYS A 137 -8.16 22.50 11.98
C LYS A 137 -9.68 22.60 12.11
N ILE A 138 -10.44 21.96 11.23
CA ILE A 138 -11.89 22.09 11.16
C ILE A 138 -12.62 21.12 12.10
N ARG A 139 -12.13 19.89 12.22
CA ARG A 139 -12.77 18.82 13.02
C ARG A 139 -13.17 19.25 14.45
N PRO A 140 -12.36 20.03 15.23
CA PRO A 140 -12.75 20.45 16.56
C PRO A 140 -13.93 21.43 16.59
N TYR A 141 -14.24 22.06 15.46
CA TYR A 141 -15.29 23.11 15.33
C TYR A 141 -16.48 22.63 14.50
N GLU A 142 -16.53 21.38 14.10
CA GLU A 142 -17.66 20.85 13.33
C GLU A 142 -18.97 20.94 14.13
N THR A 143 -20.02 21.41 13.49
CA THR A 143 -21.36 21.51 14.11
C THR A 143 -22.15 20.21 13.98
N VAL A 144 -21.85 19.41 12.97
CA VAL A 144 -22.40 18.08 12.74
C VAL A 144 -21.25 17.09 12.83
N LYS A 145 -21.29 16.21 13.83
CA LYS A 145 -20.23 15.21 14.07
C LYS A 145 -19.96 14.36 12.83
N GLY A 146 -18.71 14.35 12.37
CA GLY A 146 -18.25 13.58 11.23
C GLY A 146 -18.32 14.32 9.88
N SER A 147 -18.89 15.54 9.84
CA SER A 147 -18.98 16.31 8.60
C SER A 147 -17.62 16.72 8.04
N ALA A 148 -16.64 16.96 8.91
CA ALA A 148 -15.27 17.27 8.49
C ALA A 148 -14.57 16.05 7.87
N ASP A 149 -14.77 14.85 8.42
CA ASP A 149 -14.25 13.60 7.87
C ASP A 149 -14.88 13.29 6.50
N GLU A 150 -16.21 13.45 6.38
CA GLU A 150 -16.91 13.25 5.10
C GLU A 150 -16.43 14.21 4.00
N ALA A 151 -16.20 15.47 4.35
CA ALA A 151 -15.66 16.45 3.41
C ALA A 151 -14.22 16.11 2.99
N PHE A 152 -13.40 15.64 3.94
CA PHE A 152 -12.04 15.16 3.67
C PHE A 152 -12.04 13.96 2.72
N ASP A 153 -12.89 12.97 2.97
CA ASP A 153 -12.97 11.76 2.12
C ASP A 153 -13.39 12.12 0.70
N LYS A 154 -14.38 13.00 0.52
CA LYS A 154 -14.79 13.50 -0.80
C LYS A 154 -13.65 14.22 -1.53
N ALA A 155 -12.91 15.08 -0.82
CA ALA A 155 -11.77 15.78 -1.40
C ALA A 155 -10.63 14.83 -1.77
N LEU A 156 -10.36 13.84 -0.91
CA LEU A 156 -9.35 12.82 -1.17
C LEU A 156 -9.72 11.96 -2.39
N ASP A 157 -10.99 11.61 -2.56
CA ASP A 157 -11.47 10.87 -3.72
C ASP A 157 -11.27 11.65 -5.02
N LEU A 158 -11.44 12.97 -5.02
CA LEU A 158 -11.13 13.82 -6.19
C LEU A 158 -9.63 13.77 -6.55
N VAL A 159 -8.74 13.78 -5.56
CA VAL A 159 -7.29 13.64 -5.80
C VAL A 159 -6.97 12.26 -6.38
N ILE A 160 -7.57 11.21 -5.84
CA ILE A 160 -7.40 9.83 -6.31
C ILE A 160 -7.89 9.69 -7.76
N ASP A 161 -9.08 10.18 -8.07
CA ASP A 161 -9.63 10.19 -9.42
C ASP A 161 -8.71 10.91 -10.41
N GLY A 162 -8.12 12.03 -10.02
CA GLY A 162 -7.14 12.75 -10.81
C GLY A 162 -5.87 11.93 -11.11
N LEU A 163 -5.44 11.10 -10.16
CA LEU A 163 -4.31 10.18 -10.34
C LEU A 163 -4.64 9.02 -11.28
N GLU A 164 -5.84 8.47 -11.17
CA GLU A 164 -6.28 7.31 -11.95
C GLU A 164 -6.59 7.67 -13.41
N LYS A 165 -7.10 8.88 -13.67
CA LYS A 165 -7.41 9.30 -15.05
C LYS A 165 -6.12 9.42 -15.86
N SER A 166 -5.99 8.58 -16.88
CA SER A 166 -4.94 8.66 -17.89
C SER A 166 -5.17 9.87 -18.75
N GLY A 167 -4.33 10.86 -18.67
CA GLY A 167 -4.42 12.04 -19.52
C GLY A 167 -4.10 13.31 -18.77
N VAL A 168 -2.81 13.61 -18.66
CA VAL A 168 -2.34 14.88 -18.06
C VAL A 168 -2.28 16.00 -19.06
N LEU A 169 -2.26 15.70 -20.35
CA LEU A 169 -2.18 16.66 -21.45
C LEU A 169 -2.81 15.99 -22.67
N GLY A 170 -4.02 16.26 -22.92
CA GLY A 170 -4.62 15.75 -24.13
C GLY A 170 -6.13 15.95 -24.14
N ALA A 171 -6.52 16.79 -24.73
CA ALA A 171 -6.97 17.17 -26.04
C ALA A 171 -7.43 18.61 -25.96
#